data_4d04ec912ae607fa30d02735240a264a
#
_entry.id   4d04ec912ae607fa30d02735240a264a
#
_cell.length_a   1.000
_cell.length_b   1.000
_cell.length_c   1.000
_cell.angle_alpha   90.00
_cell.angle_beta   90.00
_cell.angle_gamma   90.00
#
_symmetry.space_group_name_H-M   'P 1'
#
loop_
_entity.id
_entity.type
_entity.pdbx_description
1 polymer ?
#
loop_
_entity_poly.entity_id
_entity_poly.type
_entity_poly.pdbx_seq_one_letter_code
_entity_poly.pdbx_strand_id
1 'polypeptide(L)'
;MDELLAIRVFARVVEAGTFTRAADSLQMPKATVTKLVQGLEAHLRVKLLQRTTRRVTVTPDGAAYYERTGRLLGELAEIDATMRRAQSSPSGRLRVDTGAAIASGILIPALPVFHARYPDIQIDLGFTDRTVDLVGENVDCVIRSTANDLSLITRRIASLPWITCATPGYLQRHGRPLHPRDLEHGHLVVGYASARTGRPMPLQFAKDGEALETLGRSRVTVNESNAHIAAGLAGLGVVHTLEFMARPHVERGELVPVLADWGREPQPVYVVYPGSRHLSAKLRVFVDWAAQLFEARAARGLHEPATTPTD
;
A
#
# COMPACT_ATOMS: atom_id res chain seq x y z
N MET A 1 30.81 -26.63 -5.90
CA MET A 1 30.58 -25.18 -5.95
C MET A 1 29.82 -24.81 -4.70
N ASP A 2 30.22 -23.76 -4.00
CA ASP A 2 29.38 -23.19 -2.93
C ASP A 2 28.21 -22.46 -3.61
N GLU A 3 27.04 -23.09 -3.62
CA GLU A 3 25.86 -22.64 -4.32
C GLU A 3 25.32 -21.34 -3.70
N LEU A 4 25.32 -21.26 -2.36
CA LEU A 4 24.86 -20.07 -1.66
C LEU A 4 25.73 -18.84 -1.96
N LEU A 5 27.06 -19.03 -2.00
CA LEU A 5 27.99 -17.97 -2.39
C LEU A 5 27.76 -17.57 -3.85
N ALA A 6 27.54 -18.53 -4.75
CA ALA A 6 27.29 -18.24 -6.16
C ALA A 6 25.98 -17.45 -6.35
N ILE A 7 24.92 -17.76 -5.60
CA ILE A 7 23.66 -17.01 -5.60
C ILE A 7 23.86 -15.58 -5.09
N ARG A 8 24.57 -15.37 -3.98
CA ARG A 8 24.91 -14.05 -3.44
C ARG A 8 25.70 -13.21 -4.44
N VAL A 9 26.69 -13.82 -5.10
CA VAL A 9 27.53 -13.17 -6.12
C VAL A 9 26.68 -12.79 -7.34
N PHE A 10 25.82 -13.67 -7.82
CA PHE A 10 24.89 -13.37 -8.91
C PHE A 10 23.97 -12.20 -8.57
N ALA A 11 23.32 -12.21 -7.41
CA ALA A 11 22.48 -11.14 -6.94
C ALA A 11 23.22 -9.79 -6.93
N ARG A 12 24.46 -9.80 -6.43
CA ARG A 12 25.29 -8.58 -6.41
C ARG A 12 25.70 -8.10 -7.78
N VAL A 13 25.91 -8.98 -8.77
CA VAL A 13 26.18 -8.61 -10.16
C VAL A 13 24.96 -7.93 -10.80
N VAL A 14 23.75 -8.43 -10.53
CA VAL A 14 22.49 -7.84 -10.98
C VAL A 14 22.34 -6.41 -10.44
N GLU A 15 22.52 -6.24 -9.13
CA GLU A 15 22.41 -4.92 -8.45
C GLU A 15 23.46 -3.92 -8.91
N ALA A 16 24.70 -4.35 -9.03
CA ALA A 16 25.81 -3.48 -9.41
C ALA A 16 25.83 -3.15 -10.91
N GLY A 17 25.10 -3.91 -11.76
CA GLY A 17 25.02 -3.76 -13.21
C GLY A 17 26.30 -4.10 -13.97
N THR A 18 27.41 -4.41 -13.26
CA THR A 18 28.69 -4.83 -13.86
C THR A 18 29.46 -5.80 -12.94
N PHE A 19 30.19 -6.73 -13.57
CA PHE A 19 31.04 -7.65 -12.82
C PHE A 19 32.15 -6.96 -12.01
N THR A 20 32.67 -5.83 -12.51
CA THR A 20 33.74 -5.07 -11.83
C THR A 20 33.21 -4.45 -10.55
N ARG A 21 32.09 -3.70 -10.62
CA ARG A 21 31.47 -3.10 -9.42
C ARG A 21 31.04 -4.16 -8.38
N ALA A 22 30.52 -5.29 -8.85
CA ALA A 22 30.18 -6.39 -7.97
C ALA A 22 31.43 -6.96 -7.26
N ALA A 23 32.51 -7.17 -8.01
CA ALA A 23 33.79 -7.65 -7.49
C ALA A 23 34.35 -6.71 -6.40
N ASP A 24 34.37 -5.39 -6.70
CA ASP A 24 34.84 -4.37 -5.75
C ASP A 24 33.99 -4.37 -4.48
N SER A 25 32.67 -4.43 -4.61
CA SER A 25 31.75 -4.43 -3.44
C SER A 25 31.80 -5.71 -2.60
N LEU A 26 32.18 -6.83 -3.22
CA LEU A 26 32.33 -8.12 -2.54
C LEU A 26 33.78 -8.34 -2.05
N GLN A 27 34.70 -7.41 -2.35
CA GLN A 27 36.14 -7.56 -2.08
C GLN A 27 36.71 -8.89 -2.63
N MET A 28 36.27 -9.26 -3.84
CA MET A 28 36.64 -10.50 -4.50
C MET A 28 37.29 -10.22 -5.85
N PRO A 29 38.25 -11.06 -6.31
CA PRO A 29 38.79 -10.95 -7.65
C PRO A 29 37.67 -11.09 -8.71
N LYS A 30 37.66 -10.25 -9.73
CA LYS A 30 36.67 -10.29 -10.83
C LYS A 30 36.59 -11.65 -11.52
N ALA A 31 37.73 -12.35 -11.64
CA ALA A 31 37.78 -13.70 -12.18
C ALA A 31 36.98 -14.71 -11.34
N THR A 32 37.03 -14.57 -10.03
CA THR A 32 36.28 -15.42 -9.07
C THR A 32 34.79 -15.15 -9.20
N VAL A 33 34.36 -13.87 -9.21
CA VAL A 33 32.97 -13.46 -9.42
C VAL A 33 32.42 -14.03 -10.73
N THR A 34 33.23 -13.93 -11.80
CA THR A 34 32.87 -14.47 -13.11
C THR A 34 32.71 -15.99 -13.09
N LYS A 35 33.64 -16.71 -12.45
CA LYS A 35 33.63 -18.18 -12.34
C LYS A 35 32.42 -18.66 -11.54
N LEU A 36 32.06 -17.99 -10.45
CA LEU A 36 30.91 -18.34 -9.61
C LEU A 36 29.59 -18.19 -10.37
N VAL A 37 29.40 -17.09 -11.10
CA VAL A 37 28.18 -16.89 -11.91
C VAL A 37 28.13 -17.91 -13.06
N GLN A 38 29.24 -18.18 -13.73
CA GLN A 38 29.29 -19.22 -14.79
C GLN A 38 28.99 -20.61 -14.23
N GLY A 39 29.50 -20.94 -13.05
CA GLY A 39 29.23 -22.18 -12.38
C GLY A 39 27.75 -22.33 -12.01
N LEU A 40 27.10 -21.24 -11.57
CA LEU A 40 25.69 -21.21 -11.27
C LEU A 40 24.83 -21.44 -12.54
N GLU A 41 25.13 -20.72 -13.63
CA GLU A 41 24.48 -20.90 -14.93
C GLU A 41 24.64 -22.34 -15.46
N ALA A 42 25.82 -22.92 -15.31
CA ALA A 42 26.09 -24.32 -15.71
C ALA A 42 25.31 -25.32 -14.85
N HIS A 43 25.20 -25.08 -13.55
CA HIS A 43 24.42 -25.91 -12.63
C HIS A 43 22.94 -25.89 -12.96
N LEU A 44 22.38 -24.69 -13.20
CA LEU A 44 20.99 -24.50 -13.55
C LEU A 44 20.67 -24.85 -15.03
N ARG A 45 21.69 -25.01 -15.87
CA ARG A 45 21.59 -25.21 -17.32
C ARG A 45 20.81 -24.08 -18.03
N VAL A 46 20.87 -22.88 -17.49
CA VAL A 46 20.18 -21.70 -17.99
C VAL A 46 21.11 -20.51 -17.95
N LYS A 47 21.00 -19.61 -18.96
CA LYS A 47 21.70 -18.33 -18.95
C LYS A 47 20.92 -17.30 -18.15
N LEU A 48 21.50 -16.83 -17.04
CA LEU A 48 20.90 -15.82 -16.18
C LEU A 48 21.30 -14.40 -16.60
N LEU A 49 22.49 -14.25 -17.23
CA LEU A 49 23.02 -12.96 -17.67
C LEU A 49 23.42 -13.03 -19.14
N GLN A 50 23.04 -12.01 -19.91
CA GLN A 50 23.60 -11.73 -21.23
C GLN A 50 24.77 -10.76 -21.08
N ARG A 51 25.91 -11.10 -21.67
CA ARG A 51 27.14 -10.33 -21.60
C ARG A 51 27.31 -9.52 -22.90
N THR A 52 27.32 -8.22 -22.78
CA THR A 52 27.94 -7.36 -23.77
C THR A 52 29.24 -6.82 -23.18
N THR A 53 30.15 -6.36 -24.03
CA THR A 53 31.47 -5.83 -23.60
C THR A 53 31.36 -4.60 -22.67
N ARG A 54 30.19 -3.96 -22.57
CA ARG A 54 29.97 -2.72 -21.81
C ARG A 54 28.90 -2.81 -20.71
N ARG A 55 27.96 -3.77 -20.75
CA ARG A 55 26.87 -3.89 -19.74
C ARG A 55 26.49 -5.35 -19.51
N VAL A 56 26.02 -5.63 -18.33
CA VAL A 56 25.35 -6.88 -17.95
C VAL A 56 23.85 -6.66 -18.10
N THR A 57 23.19 -7.47 -18.92
CA THR A 57 21.75 -7.49 -19.05
C THR A 57 21.21 -8.78 -18.44
N VAL A 58 20.22 -8.68 -17.59
CA VAL A 58 19.57 -9.83 -16.94
C VAL A 58 18.62 -10.48 -17.95
N THR A 59 18.66 -11.81 -18.08
CA THR A 59 17.68 -12.54 -18.90
C THR A 59 16.34 -12.65 -18.17
N PRO A 60 15.21 -13.00 -18.85
CA PRO A 60 13.96 -13.28 -18.17
C PRO A 60 14.10 -14.34 -17.07
N ASP A 61 14.82 -15.44 -17.35
CA ASP A 61 15.10 -16.48 -16.36
C ASP A 61 15.98 -15.96 -15.22
N GLY A 62 16.94 -15.08 -15.53
CA GLY A 62 17.78 -14.41 -14.53
C GLY A 62 16.99 -13.50 -13.62
N ALA A 63 16.02 -12.76 -14.15
CA ALA A 63 15.14 -11.90 -13.35
C ALA A 63 14.25 -12.73 -12.41
N ALA A 64 13.63 -13.79 -12.93
CA ALA A 64 12.82 -14.71 -12.11
C ALA A 64 13.65 -15.41 -11.02
N TYR A 65 14.89 -15.80 -11.36
CA TYR A 65 15.82 -16.42 -10.42
C TYR A 65 16.27 -15.43 -9.35
N TYR A 66 16.61 -14.18 -9.74
CA TYR A 66 17.00 -13.12 -8.81
C TYR A 66 15.91 -12.81 -7.79
N GLU A 67 14.65 -12.67 -8.25
CA GLU A 67 13.51 -12.40 -7.36
C GLU A 67 13.28 -13.52 -6.34
N ARG A 68 13.34 -14.78 -6.78
CA ARG A 68 13.11 -15.94 -5.91
C ARG A 68 14.25 -16.15 -4.92
N THR A 69 15.50 -16.07 -5.37
CA THR A 69 16.68 -16.26 -4.52
C THR A 69 16.95 -15.08 -3.59
N GLY A 70 16.59 -13.86 -3.98
CA GLY A 70 16.66 -12.68 -3.12
C GLY A 70 15.86 -12.86 -1.82
N ARG A 71 14.73 -13.54 -1.88
CA ARG A 71 13.91 -13.92 -0.73
C ARG A 71 14.64 -14.88 0.22
N LEU A 72 15.18 -15.97 -0.33
CA LEU A 72 15.95 -16.96 0.44
C LEU A 72 17.18 -16.36 1.11
N LEU A 73 17.89 -15.47 0.41
CA LEU A 73 19.03 -14.76 0.97
C LEU A 73 18.62 -13.81 2.11
N GLY A 74 17.47 -13.16 1.96
CA GLY A 74 16.87 -12.32 3.00
C GLY A 74 16.48 -13.13 4.25
N GLU A 75 15.80 -14.27 4.07
CA GLU A 75 15.43 -15.18 5.16
C GLU A 75 16.66 -15.71 5.89
N LEU A 76 17.70 -16.12 5.15
CA LEU A 76 18.94 -16.59 5.75
C LEU A 76 19.65 -15.50 6.55
N ALA A 77 19.72 -14.28 6.01
CA ALA A 77 20.27 -13.14 6.73
C ALA A 77 19.49 -12.83 8.01
N GLU A 78 18.16 -13.01 8.00
CA GLU A 78 17.31 -12.85 9.17
C GLU A 78 17.51 -13.95 10.22
N ILE A 79 17.69 -15.21 9.79
CA ILE A 79 18.07 -16.33 10.68
C ILE A 79 19.40 -16.02 11.35
N ASP A 80 20.42 -15.67 10.56
CA ASP A 80 21.74 -15.29 11.07
C ASP A 80 21.65 -14.11 12.05
N ALA A 81 20.88 -13.08 11.69
CA ALA A 81 20.63 -11.93 12.55
C ALA A 81 19.87 -12.32 13.82
N THR A 82 18.91 -13.25 13.78
CA THR A 82 18.18 -13.73 14.95
C THR A 82 19.10 -14.51 15.89
N MET A 83 19.99 -15.32 15.35
CA MET A 83 20.98 -16.08 16.14
C MET A 83 22.08 -15.20 16.76
N ARG A 84 22.46 -14.13 16.09
CA ARG A 84 23.41 -13.11 16.61
C ARG A 84 22.76 -12.11 17.57
N ARG A 85 21.44 -12.16 17.76
CA ARG A 85 20.69 -11.16 18.53
C ARG A 85 20.64 -11.41 20.03
N ALA A 86 21.49 -10.63 20.69
CA ALA A 86 20.98 -9.83 21.80
C ALA A 86 20.92 -8.31 21.47
N GLN A 87 21.37 -7.79 20.30
CA GLN A 87 21.62 -6.35 20.13
C GLN A 87 21.49 -5.73 18.73
N SER A 88 20.90 -6.36 17.73
CA SER A 88 20.84 -5.70 16.39
C SER A 88 19.52 -5.00 16.12
N SER A 89 19.59 -3.70 15.74
CA SER A 89 18.46 -2.92 15.24
C SER A 89 17.84 -3.55 13.99
N PRO A 90 16.50 -3.50 13.82
CA PRO A 90 15.83 -3.98 12.61
C PRO A 90 16.36 -3.27 11.37
N SER A 91 16.71 -4.01 10.32
CA SER A 91 17.33 -3.47 9.11
C SER A 91 16.90 -4.23 7.85
N GLY A 92 17.14 -3.61 6.68
CA GLY A 92 16.92 -4.19 5.38
C GLY A 92 15.71 -3.63 4.65
N ARG A 93 15.40 -4.19 3.46
CA ARG A 93 14.34 -3.73 2.58
C ARG A 93 13.02 -4.37 2.97
N LEU A 94 11.97 -3.54 3.11
CA LEU A 94 10.60 -3.94 3.43
C LEU A 94 9.69 -3.49 2.29
N ARG A 95 9.02 -4.43 1.63
CA ARG A 95 8.06 -4.16 0.57
C ARG A 95 6.65 -4.19 1.13
N VAL A 96 5.97 -3.06 1.04
CA VAL A 96 4.60 -2.85 1.53
C VAL A 96 3.72 -2.43 0.37
N ASP A 97 2.57 -3.08 0.18
CA ASP A 97 1.57 -2.63 -0.77
C ASP A 97 0.32 -2.14 -0.06
N THR A 98 -0.30 -1.06 -0.56
CA THR A 98 -1.49 -0.46 0.04
C THR A 98 -2.30 0.32 -1.00
N GLY A 99 -3.52 0.74 -0.63
CA GLY A 99 -4.28 1.69 -1.44
C GLY A 99 -3.61 3.07 -1.46
N ALA A 100 -3.64 3.74 -2.61
CA ALA A 100 -2.96 5.02 -2.81
C ALA A 100 -3.38 6.10 -1.80
N ALA A 101 -4.65 6.14 -1.41
CA ALA A 101 -5.16 7.09 -0.41
C ALA A 101 -4.54 6.87 0.98
N ILE A 102 -4.44 5.61 1.43
CA ILE A 102 -3.80 5.27 2.71
C ILE A 102 -2.32 5.63 2.67
N ALA A 103 -1.65 5.34 1.55
CA ALA A 103 -0.26 5.70 1.37
C ALA A 103 -0.05 7.21 1.48
N SER A 104 -0.72 8.00 0.62
CA SER A 104 -0.53 9.44 0.54
C SER A 104 -1.03 10.21 1.77
N GLY A 105 -2.18 9.78 2.31
CA GLY A 105 -2.83 10.51 3.41
C GLY A 105 -2.43 10.07 4.82
N ILE A 106 -1.86 8.87 4.97
CA ILE A 106 -1.57 8.30 6.30
C ILE A 106 -0.12 7.86 6.44
N LEU A 107 0.37 6.94 5.58
CA LEU A 107 1.69 6.33 5.79
C LEU A 107 2.84 7.28 5.46
N ILE A 108 2.86 7.83 4.24
CA ILE A 108 3.97 8.67 3.76
C ILE A 108 4.22 9.86 4.69
N PRO A 109 3.19 10.62 5.13
CA PRO A 109 3.41 11.73 6.08
C PRO A 109 4.02 11.30 7.42
N ALA A 110 3.84 10.04 7.82
CA ALA A 110 4.36 9.50 9.08
C ALA A 110 5.72 8.78 8.94
N LEU A 111 6.18 8.46 7.72
CA LEU A 111 7.46 7.79 7.49
C LEU A 111 8.68 8.51 8.07
N PRO A 112 8.78 9.86 8.11
CA PRO A 112 9.92 10.51 8.76
C PRO A 112 10.10 10.09 10.21
N VAL A 113 9.00 9.92 10.97
CA VAL A 113 9.05 9.45 12.37
C VAL A 113 9.46 7.97 12.44
N PHE A 114 8.99 7.16 11.51
CA PHE A 114 9.40 5.76 11.41
C PHE A 114 10.91 5.63 11.14
N HIS A 115 11.43 6.34 10.13
CA HIS A 115 12.85 6.29 9.77
C HIS A 115 13.77 6.90 10.84
N ALA A 116 13.31 7.88 11.60
CA ALA A 116 14.07 8.39 12.75
C ALA A 116 14.28 7.28 13.81
N ARG A 117 13.32 6.36 13.98
CA ARG A 117 13.39 5.24 14.91
C ARG A 117 14.10 4.01 14.34
N TYR A 118 13.97 3.79 13.02
CA TYR A 118 14.50 2.62 12.30
C TYR A 118 15.23 3.04 11.03
N PRO A 119 16.41 3.69 11.16
CA PRO A 119 17.12 4.30 10.02
C PRO A 119 17.61 3.28 9.00
N ASP A 120 17.82 2.03 9.42
CA ASP A 120 18.37 0.97 8.57
C ASP A 120 17.28 0.18 7.81
N ILE A 121 15.99 0.56 7.94
CA ILE A 121 14.90 -0.04 7.17
C ILE A 121 14.63 0.82 5.95
N GLN A 122 14.77 0.24 4.76
CA GLN A 122 14.33 0.81 3.50
C GLN A 122 12.91 0.33 3.20
N ILE A 123 11.95 1.24 2.98
CA ILE A 123 10.57 0.90 2.63
C ILE A 123 10.35 1.14 1.13
N ASP A 124 9.86 0.09 0.45
CA ASP A 124 9.31 0.18 -0.89
C ASP A 124 7.79 0.14 -0.80
N LEU A 125 7.12 1.22 -1.15
CA LEU A 125 5.67 1.30 -1.18
C LEU A 125 5.14 1.03 -2.59
N GLY A 126 4.32 -0.03 -2.72
CA GLY A 126 3.49 -0.27 -3.89
C GLY A 126 2.09 0.31 -3.68
N PHE A 127 1.48 0.81 -4.77
CA PHE A 127 0.12 1.36 -4.74
C PHE A 127 -0.73 0.63 -5.76
N THR A 128 -1.60 -0.26 -5.29
CA THR A 128 -2.53 -0.93 -6.17
C THR A 128 -3.84 -1.22 -5.45
N ASP A 129 -4.96 -1.05 -6.12
CA ASP A 129 -6.28 -1.42 -5.60
C ASP A 129 -6.71 -2.83 -6.06
N ARG A 130 -5.83 -3.56 -6.79
CA ARG A 130 -6.02 -4.97 -7.11
C ARG A 130 -5.58 -5.89 -5.97
N THR A 131 -6.04 -7.12 -5.97
CA THR A 131 -5.52 -8.16 -5.08
C THR A 131 -4.07 -8.48 -5.47
N VAL A 132 -3.16 -8.44 -4.50
CA VAL A 132 -1.74 -8.72 -4.66
C VAL A 132 -1.46 -10.15 -4.23
N ASP A 133 -0.75 -10.90 -5.06
CA ASP A 133 -0.15 -12.18 -4.66
C ASP A 133 1.13 -11.87 -3.85
N LEU A 134 1.00 -11.86 -2.52
CA LEU A 134 2.10 -11.55 -1.60
C LEU A 134 3.35 -12.39 -1.88
N VAL A 135 3.16 -13.67 -2.18
CA VAL A 135 4.26 -14.61 -2.40
C VAL A 135 4.82 -14.45 -3.81
N GLY A 136 3.96 -14.39 -4.83
CA GLY A 136 4.38 -14.27 -6.23
C GLY A 136 5.01 -12.92 -6.56
N GLU A 137 4.52 -11.84 -5.95
CA GLU A 137 4.97 -10.47 -6.19
C GLU A 137 6.05 -9.99 -5.19
N ASN A 138 6.47 -10.88 -4.28
CA ASN A 138 7.51 -10.59 -3.28
C ASN A 138 7.20 -9.36 -2.41
N VAL A 139 5.96 -9.29 -1.89
CA VAL A 139 5.49 -8.26 -0.98
C VAL A 139 5.52 -8.80 0.45
N ASP A 140 6.15 -8.09 1.38
CA ASP A 140 6.28 -8.52 2.78
C ASP A 140 4.93 -8.39 3.53
N CYS A 141 4.17 -7.32 3.27
CA CYS A 141 2.82 -7.15 3.80
C CYS A 141 1.97 -6.21 2.94
N VAL A 142 0.66 -6.31 3.09
CA VAL A 142 -0.30 -5.38 2.49
C VAL A 142 -1.16 -4.73 3.56
N ILE A 143 -1.55 -3.45 3.34
CA ILE A 143 -2.55 -2.76 4.15
C ILE A 143 -3.81 -2.61 3.31
N ARG A 144 -4.90 -3.27 3.71
CA ARG A 144 -6.12 -3.42 2.91
C ARG A 144 -7.39 -3.34 3.76
N SER A 145 -8.50 -3.05 3.08
CA SER A 145 -9.84 -3.07 3.67
C SER A 145 -10.49 -4.47 3.67
N THR A 146 -9.89 -5.44 3.01
CA THR A 146 -10.38 -6.82 2.91
C THR A 146 -9.30 -7.82 3.25
N ALA A 147 -9.71 -8.93 3.86
CA ALA A 147 -8.82 -10.01 4.27
C ALA A 147 -9.50 -11.35 3.89
N ASN A 148 -9.26 -11.82 2.68
CA ASN A 148 -10.00 -12.96 2.13
C ASN A 148 -9.14 -14.23 1.95
N ASP A 149 -7.90 -14.25 2.44
CA ASP A 149 -7.02 -15.42 2.31
C ASP A 149 -6.73 -16.04 3.68
N LEU A 150 -7.23 -17.25 3.90
CA LEU A 150 -7.07 -18.00 5.15
C LEU A 150 -5.62 -18.48 5.39
N SER A 151 -4.76 -18.44 4.39
CA SER A 151 -3.33 -18.79 4.51
C SER A 151 -2.48 -17.65 5.05
N LEU A 152 -3.03 -16.45 5.15
CA LEU A 152 -2.34 -15.23 5.57
C LEU A 152 -2.74 -14.84 6.99
N ILE A 153 -1.79 -14.25 7.72
CA ILE A 153 -2.08 -13.61 9.00
C ILE A 153 -2.72 -12.25 8.73
N THR A 154 -3.84 -12.01 9.37
CA THR A 154 -4.61 -10.79 9.24
C THR A 154 -4.76 -10.13 10.60
N ARG A 155 -4.25 -8.89 10.73
CA ARG A 155 -4.41 -8.06 11.93
C ARG A 155 -5.22 -6.82 11.58
N ARG A 156 -6.40 -6.66 12.21
CA ARG A 156 -7.16 -5.40 12.11
C ARG A 156 -6.40 -4.30 12.85
N ILE A 157 -6.17 -3.17 12.19
CA ILE A 157 -5.42 -2.03 12.74
C ILE A 157 -6.25 -0.76 12.82
N ALA A 158 -7.38 -0.67 12.09
CA ALA A 158 -8.23 0.51 12.11
C ALA A 158 -9.66 0.21 11.65
N SER A 159 -10.50 1.23 11.85
CA SER A 159 -11.78 1.42 11.17
C SER A 159 -11.85 2.88 10.74
N LEU A 160 -11.99 3.11 9.43
CA LEU A 160 -12.00 4.45 8.84
C LEU A 160 -13.43 4.88 8.56
N PRO A 161 -13.89 6.00 9.12
CA PRO A 161 -15.25 6.51 8.90
C PRO A 161 -15.40 7.03 7.47
N TRP A 162 -16.65 7.07 7.02
CA TRP A 162 -17.07 7.61 5.74
C TRP A 162 -17.71 8.98 5.90
N ILE A 163 -17.62 9.79 4.86
CA ILE A 163 -18.28 11.10 4.75
C ILE A 163 -18.86 11.27 3.36
N THR A 164 -20.00 11.94 3.29
CA THR A 164 -20.58 12.39 2.04
C THR A 164 -20.45 13.91 1.96
N CYS A 165 -19.91 14.43 0.88
CA CYS A 165 -19.68 15.87 0.75
C CYS A 165 -19.74 16.33 -0.71
N ALA A 166 -19.88 17.65 -0.89
CA ALA A 166 -19.83 18.31 -2.20
C ALA A 166 -19.23 19.71 -2.04
N THR A 167 -18.80 20.33 -3.15
CA THR A 167 -18.32 21.73 -3.10
C THR A 167 -19.47 22.70 -2.85
N PRO A 168 -19.20 23.86 -2.19
CA PRO A 168 -20.20 24.92 -2.02
C PRO A 168 -20.86 25.36 -3.37
N GLY A 169 -20.05 25.50 -4.41
CA GLY A 169 -20.54 25.89 -5.74
C GLY A 169 -21.45 24.85 -6.39
N TYR A 170 -21.21 23.53 -6.12
CA TYR A 170 -22.15 22.49 -6.55
C TYR A 170 -23.49 22.61 -5.81
N LEU A 171 -23.43 22.75 -4.46
CA LEU A 171 -24.62 22.84 -3.62
C LEU A 171 -25.45 24.12 -3.93
N GLN A 172 -24.81 25.22 -4.26
CA GLN A 172 -25.50 26.45 -4.68
C GLN A 172 -26.31 26.26 -5.95
N ARG A 173 -25.82 25.47 -6.90
CA ARG A 173 -26.48 25.20 -8.18
C ARG A 173 -27.56 24.13 -8.12
N HIS A 174 -27.39 23.14 -7.27
CA HIS A 174 -28.23 21.93 -7.27
C HIS A 174 -29.02 21.72 -5.98
N GLY A 175 -28.85 22.59 -4.98
CA GLY A 175 -29.39 22.37 -3.63
C GLY A 175 -28.60 21.34 -2.81
N ARG A 176 -29.03 21.14 -1.57
CA ARG A 176 -28.45 20.10 -0.68
C ARG A 176 -29.30 18.82 -0.76
N PRO A 177 -28.73 17.66 -0.96
CA PRO A 177 -29.47 16.41 -0.80
C PRO A 177 -29.82 16.24 0.69
N LEU A 178 -31.08 15.95 0.99
CA LEU A 178 -31.60 15.72 2.33
C LEU A 178 -31.78 14.23 2.62
N HIS A 179 -31.89 13.42 1.56
CA HIS A 179 -32.06 11.99 1.63
C HIS A 179 -31.16 11.28 0.60
N PRO A 180 -30.61 10.07 0.86
CA PRO A 180 -29.79 9.36 -0.12
C PRO A 180 -30.44 9.11 -1.47
N ARG A 181 -31.77 8.98 -1.52
CA ARG A 181 -32.52 8.82 -2.79
C ARG A 181 -32.49 10.08 -3.68
N ASP A 182 -32.19 11.26 -3.12
CA ASP A 182 -32.03 12.47 -3.91
C ASP A 182 -30.85 12.35 -4.89
N LEU A 183 -29.89 11.48 -4.57
CA LEU A 183 -28.75 11.17 -5.44
C LEU A 183 -29.15 10.40 -6.71
N GLU A 184 -30.34 9.83 -6.77
CA GLU A 184 -30.86 9.11 -7.94
C GLU A 184 -31.51 10.05 -8.95
N HIS A 185 -32.05 11.18 -8.52
CA HIS A 185 -32.89 12.04 -9.37
C HIS A 185 -32.43 13.50 -9.45
N GLY A 186 -32.11 14.13 -8.34
CA GLY A 186 -31.80 15.55 -8.24
C GLY A 186 -30.33 15.90 -8.32
N HIS A 187 -29.46 14.97 -8.05
CA HIS A 187 -28.02 15.20 -7.93
C HIS A 187 -27.19 14.31 -8.84
N LEU A 188 -25.94 14.74 -9.06
CA LEU A 188 -24.89 13.92 -9.65
C LEU A 188 -23.96 13.43 -8.55
N VAL A 189 -23.48 12.21 -8.66
CA VAL A 189 -22.41 11.66 -7.83
C VAL A 189 -21.15 11.45 -8.67
N VAL A 190 -20.00 11.57 -8.07
CA VAL A 190 -18.78 11.01 -8.65
C VAL A 190 -18.81 9.51 -8.37
N GLY A 191 -18.96 8.70 -9.41
CA GLY A 191 -19.02 7.24 -9.28
C GLY A 191 -17.66 6.66 -8.90
N TYR A 192 -17.70 5.57 -8.15
CA TYR A 192 -16.50 4.78 -7.86
C TYR A 192 -16.67 3.36 -8.40
N ALA A 193 -15.70 2.88 -9.18
CA ALA A 193 -15.72 1.54 -9.75
C ALA A 193 -14.71 0.64 -9.05
N SER A 194 -15.07 -0.63 -8.89
CA SER A 194 -14.15 -1.64 -8.41
C SER A 194 -12.97 -1.83 -9.38
N ALA A 195 -11.74 -1.63 -8.93
CA ALA A 195 -10.54 -1.86 -9.73
C ALA A 195 -10.44 -3.31 -10.25
N ARG A 196 -11.05 -4.28 -9.54
CA ARG A 196 -11.05 -5.69 -9.90
C ARG A 196 -12.08 -6.02 -11.01
N THR A 197 -13.27 -5.43 -10.97
CA THR A 197 -14.38 -5.82 -11.85
C THR A 197 -14.76 -4.75 -12.87
N GLY A 198 -14.27 -3.52 -12.72
CA GLY A 198 -14.68 -2.36 -13.50
C GLY A 198 -16.13 -1.92 -13.26
N ARG A 199 -16.88 -2.61 -12.39
CA ARG A 199 -18.28 -2.29 -12.13
C ARG A 199 -18.40 -1.17 -11.10
N PRO A 200 -19.36 -0.24 -11.28
CA PRO A 200 -19.67 0.77 -10.28
C PRO A 200 -20.01 0.14 -8.93
N MET A 201 -19.52 0.74 -7.85
CA MET A 201 -19.83 0.34 -6.48
C MET A 201 -20.96 1.21 -5.95
N PRO A 202 -21.98 0.61 -5.30
CA PRO A 202 -23.05 1.38 -4.70
C PRO A 202 -22.55 2.19 -3.49
N LEU A 203 -23.14 3.38 -3.33
CA LEU A 203 -23.04 4.13 -2.10
C LEU A 203 -23.96 3.48 -1.08
N GLN A 204 -23.46 3.30 0.14
CA GLN A 204 -24.17 2.64 1.24
C GLN A 204 -24.43 3.66 2.35
N PHE A 205 -25.65 3.68 2.83
CA PHE A 205 -26.12 4.58 3.89
C PHE A 205 -26.92 3.79 4.93
N ALA A 206 -26.86 4.22 6.18
CA ALA A 206 -27.65 3.66 7.25
C ALA A 206 -28.08 4.77 8.22
N LYS A 207 -29.35 4.73 8.66
CA LYS A 207 -29.92 5.64 9.64
C LYS A 207 -31.07 4.94 10.38
N ASP A 208 -31.08 4.98 11.69
CA ASP A 208 -32.17 4.48 12.56
C ASP A 208 -32.65 3.07 12.22
N GLY A 209 -31.74 2.18 11.82
CA GLY A 209 -32.03 0.80 11.42
C GLY A 209 -32.45 0.64 9.95
N GLU A 210 -32.64 1.72 9.20
CA GLU A 210 -32.82 1.71 7.75
C GLU A 210 -31.45 1.62 7.06
N ALA A 211 -31.29 0.70 6.10
CA ALA A 211 -30.13 0.61 5.24
C ALA A 211 -30.52 0.85 3.79
N LEU A 212 -29.78 1.72 3.10
CA LEU A 212 -30.01 2.10 1.71
C LEU A 212 -28.73 1.92 0.90
N GLU A 213 -28.90 1.41 -0.32
CA GLU A 213 -27.88 1.39 -1.34
C GLU A 213 -28.36 2.11 -2.58
N THR A 214 -27.50 2.94 -3.18
CA THR A 214 -27.78 3.60 -4.45
C THR A 214 -26.51 3.74 -5.27
N LEU A 215 -26.62 3.64 -6.58
CA LEU A 215 -25.54 4.00 -7.50
C LEU A 215 -25.49 5.50 -7.76
N GLY A 216 -26.61 6.20 -7.52
CA GLY A 216 -26.77 7.59 -7.91
C GLY A 216 -26.65 7.80 -9.43
N ARG A 217 -26.80 9.04 -9.86
CA ARG A 217 -26.55 9.43 -11.26
C ARG A 217 -25.12 9.92 -11.41
N SER A 218 -24.34 9.29 -12.28
CA SER A 218 -22.94 9.66 -12.48
C SER A 218 -22.65 10.04 -13.94
N ARG A 219 -21.84 11.08 -14.13
CA ARG A 219 -21.22 11.42 -15.43
C ARG A 219 -19.74 11.07 -15.50
N VAL A 220 -19.12 10.90 -14.33
CA VAL A 220 -17.69 10.53 -14.18
C VAL A 220 -17.60 9.43 -13.16
N THR A 221 -16.97 8.34 -13.54
CA THR A 221 -16.67 7.22 -12.65
C THR A 221 -15.17 6.99 -12.68
N VAL A 222 -14.57 6.87 -11.51
CA VAL A 222 -13.14 6.60 -11.31
C VAL A 222 -12.96 5.31 -10.50
N ASN A 223 -11.76 4.76 -10.50
CA ASN A 223 -11.42 3.54 -9.77
C ASN A 223 -10.22 3.73 -8.82
N GLU A 224 -9.91 5.00 -8.50
CA GLU A 224 -8.82 5.38 -7.61
C GLU A 224 -9.29 6.52 -6.69
N SER A 225 -8.95 6.42 -5.40
CA SER A 225 -9.53 7.26 -4.35
C SER A 225 -9.07 8.72 -4.40
N ASN A 226 -7.82 9.02 -4.79
CA ASN A 226 -7.37 10.42 -4.93
C ASN A 226 -8.01 11.08 -6.15
N ALA A 227 -8.19 10.35 -7.25
CA ALA A 227 -8.95 10.83 -8.41
C ALA A 227 -10.42 11.08 -8.05
N HIS A 228 -11.01 10.26 -7.15
CA HIS A 228 -12.37 10.44 -6.67
C HIS A 228 -12.55 11.77 -5.92
N ILE A 229 -11.65 12.05 -4.95
CA ILE A 229 -11.70 13.32 -4.22
C ILE A 229 -11.41 14.52 -5.14
N ALA A 230 -10.47 14.39 -6.08
CA ALA A 230 -10.16 15.44 -7.04
C ALA A 230 -11.35 15.77 -7.94
N ALA A 231 -12.09 14.77 -8.41
CA ALA A 231 -13.33 14.98 -9.17
C ALA A 231 -14.40 15.67 -8.33
N GLY A 232 -14.53 15.34 -7.05
CA GLY A 232 -15.39 16.02 -6.10
C GLY A 232 -15.04 17.50 -5.96
N LEU A 233 -13.77 17.82 -5.74
CA LEU A 233 -13.25 19.20 -5.65
C LEU A 233 -13.43 19.99 -6.93
N ALA A 234 -13.40 19.34 -8.08
CA ALA A 234 -13.75 19.97 -9.36
C ALA A 234 -15.26 20.27 -9.51
N GLY A 235 -16.09 19.91 -8.51
CA GLY A 235 -17.54 20.18 -8.50
C GLY A 235 -18.33 19.30 -9.46
N LEU A 236 -17.83 18.11 -9.81
CA LEU A 236 -18.48 17.19 -10.74
C LEU A 236 -19.67 16.44 -10.12
N GLY A 237 -19.83 16.49 -8.79
CA GLY A 237 -20.92 15.87 -8.08
C GLY A 237 -20.64 15.68 -6.59
N VAL A 238 -21.55 15.01 -5.93
CA VAL A 238 -21.42 14.54 -4.55
C VAL A 238 -20.41 13.40 -4.52
N VAL A 239 -19.52 13.42 -3.54
CA VAL A 239 -18.58 12.31 -3.26
C VAL A 239 -18.93 11.63 -1.95
N HIS A 240 -18.85 10.29 -1.93
CA HIS A 240 -18.94 9.48 -0.73
C HIS A 240 -17.60 8.77 -0.54
N THR A 241 -16.81 9.24 0.40
CA THR A 241 -15.40 8.87 0.54
C THR A 241 -15.00 8.64 1.99
N LEU A 242 -13.78 8.17 2.22
CA LEU A 242 -13.23 8.05 3.56
C LEU A 242 -12.99 9.45 4.16
N GLU A 243 -13.44 9.65 5.39
CA GLU A 243 -13.43 10.96 6.05
C GLU A 243 -12.05 11.60 6.07
N PHE A 244 -10.99 10.82 6.33
CA PHE A 244 -9.63 11.36 6.41
C PHE A 244 -9.15 12.02 5.10
N MET A 245 -9.74 11.66 3.96
CA MET A 245 -9.43 12.27 2.66
C MET A 245 -10.15 13.59 2.47
N ALA A 246 -11.40 13.68 2.91
CA ALA A 246 -12.22 14.87 2.76
C ALA A 246 -11.97 15.92 3.85
N ARG A 247 -11.59 15.51 5.06
CA ARG A 247 -11.43 16.37 6.25
C ARG A 247 -10.57 17.62 5.96
N PRO A 248 -9.35 17.55 5.38
CA PRO A 248 -8.57 18.75 5.10
C PRO A 248 -9.27 19.75 4.17
N HIS A 249 -10.11 19.25 3.28
CA HIS A 249 -10.89 20.07 2.34
C HIS A 249 -12.13 20.66 3.01
N VAL A 250 -12.74 19.93 3.94
CA VAL A 250 -13.85 20.45 4.75
C VAL A 250 -13.37 21.57 5.67
N GLU A 251 -12.22 21.40 6.33
CA GLU A 251 -11.61 22.42 7.19
C GLU A 251 -11.26 23.71 6.42
N ARG A 252 -10.91 23.61 5.14
CA ARG A 252 -10.67 24.78 4.26
C ARG A 252 -11.94 25.33 3.60
N GLY A 253 -13.11 24.73 3.86
CA GLY A 253 -14.37 25.12 3.22
C GLY A 253 -14.48 24.78 1.72
N GLU A 254 -13.57 23.96 1.18
CA GLU A 254 -13.59 23.49 -0.21
C GLU A 254 -14.66 22.42 -0.43
N LEU A 255 -14.98 21.66 0.61
CA LEU A 255 -16.05 20.68 0.65
C LEU A 255 -16.98 20.95 1.85
N VAL A 256 -18.26 20.67 1.66
CA VAL A 256 -19.29 20.78 2.70
C VAL A 256 -19.91 19.41 2.92
N PRO A 257 -19.97 18.91 4.16
CA PRO A 257 -20.68 17.67 4.48
C PRO A 257 -22.17 17.76 4.14
N VAL A 258 -22.69 16.69 3.57
CA VAL A 258 -24.13 16.50 3.28
C VAL A 258 -24.53 15.09 3.75
N LEU A 259 -25.82 14.88 4.01
CA LEU A 259 -26.35 13.61 4.52
C LEU A 259 -25.62 13.14 5.80
N ALA A 260 -25.24 14.07 6.68
CA ALA A 260 -24.40 13.80 7.85
C ALA A 260 -25.08 12.86 8.86
N ASP A 261 -26.40 12.80 8.89
CA ASP A 261 -27.21 11.91 9.70
C ASP A 261 -27.38 10.50 9.08
N TRP A 262 -26.90 10.30 7.85
CA TRP A 262 -26.84 9.03 7.17
C TRP A 262 -25.43 8.46 7.24
N GLY A 263 -25.21 7.56 8.21
CA GLY A 263 -23.92 6.91 8.40
C GLY A 263 -23.67 5.79 7.39
N ARG A 264 -22.48 5.24 7.50
CA ARG A 264 -22.09 3.96 6.92
C ARG A 264 -21.19 3.26 7.92
N GLU A 265 -21.22 1.93 7.96
CA GLU A 265 -20.29 1.17 8.79
C GLU A 265 -18.83 1.56 8.42
N PRO A 266 -18.01 1.93 9.42
CA PRO A 266 -16.63 2.32 9.17
C PRO A 266 -15.85 1.23 8.43
N GLN A 267 -15.04 1.61 7.46
CA GLN A 267 -14.24 0.70 6.64
C GLN A 267 -13.13 0.06 7.50
N PRO A 268 -13.15 -1.26 7.72
CA PRO A 268 -12.07 -1.91 8.44
C PRO A 268 -10.77 -1.84 7.63
N VAL A 269 -9.63 -1.72 8.31
CA VAL A 269 -8.30 -1.77 7.73
C VAL A 269 -7.49 -2.85 8.42
N TYR A 270 -6.85 -3.68 7.61
CA TYR A 270 -6.04 -4.80 8.06
C TYR A 270 -4.62 -4.68 7.53
N VAL A 271 -3.64 -5.09 8.33
CA VAL A 271 -2.34 -5.52 7.82
C VAL A 271 -2.40 -7.02 7.59
N VAL A 272 -2.03 -7.44 6.40
CA VAL A 272 -2.05 -8.85 5.97
C VAL A 272 -0.66 -9.24 5.52
N TYR A 273 -0.14 -10.37 6.01
CA TYR A 273 1.19 -10.87 5.72
C TYR A 273 1.26 -12.39 5.79
N PRO A 274 2.26 -13.04 5.16
CA PRO A 274 2.40 -14.50 5.19
C PRO A 274 2.60 -15.04 6.60
N GLY A 275 1.93 -16.16 6.90
CA GLY A 275 2.01 -16.87 8.17
C GLY A 275 3.31 -17.68 8.32
N SER A 276 4.49 -17.05 8.32
CA SER A 276 5.73 -17.73 8.63
C SER A 276 5.90 -17.92 10.14
N ARG A 277 6.55 -19.02 10.57
CA ARG A 277 6.82 -19.28 12.00
C ARG A 277 7.68 -18.19 12.66
N HIS A 278 8.41 -17.41 11.87
CA HIS A 278 9.27 -16.32 12.33
C HIS A 278 8.99 -15.06 11.50
N LEU A 279 8.27 -14.13 12.11
CA LEU A 279 8.07 -12.80 11.54
C LEU A 279 9.42 -12.05 11.57
N SER A 280 9.85 -11.52 10.42
CA SER A 280 11.07 -10.72 10.38
C SER A 280 11.00 -9.51 11.31
N ALA A 281 12.13 -9.11 11.90
CA ALA A 281 12.14 -7.98 12.83
C ALA A 281 11.68 -6.68 12.17
N LYS A 282 12.09 -6.44 10.91
CA LYS A 282 11.67 -5.27 10.13
C LYS A 282 10.15 -5.24 9.91
N LEU A 283 9.55 -6.40 9.58
CA LEU A 283 8.10 -6.51 9.38
C LEU A 283 7.35 -6.33 10.70
N ARG A 284 7.83 -6.94 11.79
CA ARG A 284 7.21 -6.79 13.11
C ARG A 284 7.14 -5.33 13.56
N VAL A 285 8.27 -4.61 13.51
CA VAL A 285 8.29 -3.20 13.95
C VAL A 285 7.45 -2.31 13.05
N PHE A 286 7.35 -2.63 11.76
CA PHE A 286 6.48 -1.90 10.83
C PHE A 286 4.99 -2.15 11.13
N VAL A 287 4.59 -3.40 11.35
CA VAL A 287 3.20 -3.77 11.68
C VAL A 287 2.76 -3.11 12.99
N ASP A 288 3.63 -3.13 14.01
CA ASP A 288 3.33 -2.50 15.30
C ASP A 288 3.29 -0.97 15.20
N TRP A 289 4.21 -0.36 14.43
CA TRP A 289 4.19 1.07 14.15
C TRP A 289 2.94 1.48 13.37
N ALA A 290 2.57 0.73 12.34
CA ALA A 290 1.36 1.01 11.55
C ALA A 290 0.11 0.94 12.45
N ALA A 291 -0.02 -0.09 13.29
CA ALA A 291 -1.14 -0.20 14.23
C ALA A 291 -1.21 1.03 15.16
N GLN A 292 -0.09 1.42 15.77
CA GLN A 292 -0.03 2.62 16.63
C GLN A 292 -0.37 3.91 15.89
N LEU A 293 0.10 4.06 14.63
CA LEU A 293 -0.20 5.21 13.79
C LEU A 293 -1.70 5.35 13.55
N PHE A 294 -2.37 4.26 13.20
CA PHE A 294 -3.81 4.26 12.95
C PHE A 294 -4.62 4.47 14.23
N GLU A 295 -4.23 3.88 15.36
CA GLU A 295 -4.84 4.10 16.67
C GLU A 295 -4.76 5.55 17.11
N ALA A 296 -3.56 6.17 17.00
CA ALA A 296 -3.36 7.57 17.34
C ALA A 296 -4.19 8.52 16.45
N ARG A 297 -4.42 8.14 15.19
CA ARG A 297 -5.25 8.92 14.27
C ARG A 297 -6.74 8.78 14.58
N ALA A 298 -7.21 7.59 14.94
CA ALA A 298 -8.57 7.35 15.37
C ALA A 298 -8.89 8.15 16.66
N ALA A 299 -7.97 8.19 17.62
CA ALA A 299 -8.13 8.95 18.85
C ALA A 299 -8.26 10.48 18.60
N ARG A 300 -7.52 11.04 17.63
CA ARG A 300 -7.65 12.46 17.24
C ARG A 300 -8.97 12.79 16.57
N GLY A 301 -9.53 11.87 15.79
CA GLY A 301 -10.83 12.02 15.12
C GLY A 301 -12.03 11.97 16.08
N LEU A 302 -11.89 11.39 17.26
CA LEU A 302 -12.94 11.29 18.27
C LEU A 302 -13.04 12.54 19.18
N HIS A 303 -12.09 13.51 19.08
CA HIS A 303 -11.97 14.63 20.03
C HIS A 303 -12.39 16.00 19.49
N GLU A 304 -12.83 16.12 18.23
CA GLU A 304 -13.41 17.37 17.74
C GLU A 304 -14.81 17.13 17.17
N PRO A 305 -15.88 17.50 17.92
CA PRO A 305 -17.20 17.66 17.30
C PRO A 305 -17.09 18.81 16.29
N ALA A 306 -17.55 18.57 15.05
CA ALA A 306 -17.73 19.63 14.08
C ALA A 306 -18.63 20.72 14.71
N THR A 307 -18.05 21.82 15.15
CA THR A 307 -18.80 23.02 15.50
C THR A 307 -19.46 23.53 14.22
N THR A 308 -20.73 23.32 14.13
CA THR A 308 -21.59 23.99 13.13
C THR A 308 -21.48 25.50 13.38
N PRO A 309 -21.10 26.32 12.40
CA PRO A 309 -21.30 27.73 12.52
C PRO A 309 -22.80 27.97 12.58
N THR A 310 -23.25 28.47 13.72
CA THR A 310 -24.58 29.11 13.83
C THR A 310 -24.50 30.42 13.10
N ASP A 311 -25.19 30.51 11.92
CA ASP A 311 -26.00 31.65 11.51
C ASP A 311 -26.80 31.31 10.27
#